data_5b0f55d61d5258bbf08b081251fd5bc5
#
_entry.id   5b0f55d61d5258bbf08b081251fd5bc5
#
_cell.length_a   1.000
_cell.length_b   1.000
_cell.length_c   1.000
_cell.angle_alpha   90.00
_cell.angle_beta   90.00
_cell.angle_gamma   90.00
#
_symmetry.space_group_name_H-M   'P 1'
#
loop_
_entity.id
_entity.type
_entity.pdbx_description
1 polymer ?
#
loop_
_entity_poly.entity_id
_entity_poly.type
_entity_poly.pdbx_seq_one_letter_code
_entity_poly.pdbx_strand_id
1 'polypeptide(L)'
;MPSESAIRVLIDADPSDPFGWYALGIELRRLSRFSEACEAFHASLQRDENQPYAWFQIAQILAEEGQQSEAIAAAREGLKRATSTGDPQASGELGALVEQLEGDL
;
A
#
# COMPACT_ATOMS: atom_id res chain seq x y z
N MET A 1 1.75 18.33 3.05
CA MET A 1 1.11 17.08 3.51
C MET A 1 0.43 17.32 4.84
N PRO A 2 -0.81 16.81 5.04
CA PRO A 2 -1.46 16.90 6.35
C PRO A 2 -0.68 16.10 7.39
N SER A 3 -0.72 16.58 8.62
CA SER A 3 -0.08 15.90 9.74
C SER A 3 -0.84 14.62 10.09
N GLU A 4 -0.18 13.73 10.83
CA GLU A 4 -0.82 12.53 11.35
C GLU A 4 -2.08 12.87 12.14
N SER A 5 -2.02 13.89 12.99
CA SER A 5 -3.17 14.31 13.80
C SER A 5 -4.35 14.74 12.92
N ALA A 6 -4.10 15.52 11.88
CA ALA A 6 -5.15 15.96 10.97
C ALA A 6 -5.77 14.79 10.22
N ILE A 7 -4.94 13.82 9.78
CA ILE A 7 -5.42 12.63 9.09
C ILE A 7 -6.30 11.78 10.02
N ARG A 8 -5.91 11.63 11.30
CA ARG A 8 -6.68 10.86 12.28
C ARG A 8 -8.05 11.51 12.55
N VAL A 9 -8.13 12.83 12.50
CA VAL A 9 -9.43 13.54 12.59
C VAL A 9 -10.33 13.13 11.40
N LEU A 10 -9.77 13.04 10.20
CA LEU A 10 -10.54 12.61 9.03
C LEU A 10 -11.02 11.16 9.17
N ILE A 11 -10.18 10.27 9.69
CA ILE A 11 -10.55 8.88 9.93
C ILE A 11 -11.66 8.80 10.97
N ASP A 12 -11.56 9.56 12.05
CA ASP A 12 -12.58 9.57 13.11
C ASP A 12 -13.92 10.06 12.58
N ALA A 13 -13.90 11.00 11.61
CA ALA A 13 -15.12 11.51 11.00
C ALA A 13 -15.81 10.46 10.11
N ASP A 14 -15.03 9.63 9.42
CA ASP A 14 -15.56 8.55 8.59
C ASP A 14 -14.57 7.38 8.52
N PRO A 15 -14.58 6.49 9.52
CA PRO A 15 -13.64 5.36 9.56
C PRO A 15 -13.90 4.31 8.48
N SER A 16 -15.03 4.38 7.77
CA SER A 16 -15.33 3.45 6.68
C SER A 16 -14.72 3.88 5.35
N ASP A 17 -14.23 5.11 5.24
CA ASP A 17 -13.62 5.63 4.02
C ASP A 17 -12.19 5.10 3.91
N PRO A 18 -11.85 4.33 2.87
CA PRO A 18 -10.49 3.80 2.71
C PRO A 18 -9.44 4.89 2.53
N PHE A 19 -9.81 6.04 2.00
CA PHE A 19 -8.88 7.12 1.68
C PHE A 19 -8.16 7.65 2.92
N GLY A 20 -8.87 7.81 4.04
CA GLY A 20 -8.25 8.29 5.28
C GLY A 20 -7.16 7.35 5.78
N TRP A 21 -7.42 6.04 5.72
CA TRP A 21 -6.45 5.03 6.12
C TRP A 21 -5.25 4.99 5.18
N TYR A 22 -5.47 5.13 3.87
CA TYR A 22 -4.39 5.21 2.90
C TYR A 22 -3.50 6.43 3.16
N ALA A 23 -4.11 7.60 3.37
CA ALA A 23 -3.37 8.83 3.69
C ALA A 23 -2.54 8.66 4.97
N LEU A 24 -3.10 7.98 5.99
CA LEU A 24 -2.35 7.69 7.22
C LEU A 24 -1.13 6.82 6.93
N GLY A 25 -1.30 5.79 6.10
CA GLY A 25 -0.19 4.92 5.71
C GLY A 25 0.94 5.69 5.04
N ILE A 26 0.61 6.60 4.12
CA ILE A 26 1.59 7.46 3.44
C ILE A 26 2.35 8.32 4.45
N GLU A 27 1.64 8.95 5.38
CA GLU A 27 2.28 9.81 6.38
C GLU A 27 3.17 9.01 7.33
N LEU A 28 2.70 7.86 7.78
CA LEU A 28 3.48 6.99 8.67
C LEU A 28 4.74 6.47 7.96
N ARG A 29 4.63 6.14 6.68
CA ARG A 29 5.80 5.74 5.88
C ARG A 29 6.80 6.89 5.77
N ARG A 30 6.32 8.10 5.52
CA ARG A 30 7.17 9.29 5.47
C ARG A 30 7.95 9.48 6.79
N LEU A 31 7.32 9.15 7.90
CA LEU A 31 7.92 9.22 9.24
C LEU A 31 8.78 7.99 9.58
N SER A 32 8.96 7.08 8.64
CA SER A 32 9.70 5.82 8.82
C SER A 32 9.10 4.89 9.88
N ARG A 33 7.81 5.04 10.14
CA ARG A 33 7.06 4.17 11.05
C ARG A 33 6.42 3.05 10.22
N PHE A 34 7.27 2.12 9.78
CA PHE A 34 6.91 1.17 8.72
C PHE A 34 5.88 0.13 9.14
N SER A 35 5.97 -0.44 10.34
CA SER A 35 4.95 -1.38 10.81
C SER A 35 3.58 -0.74 10.90
N GLU A 36 3.51 0.46 11.45
CA GLU A 36 2.26 1.21 11.57
C GLU A 36 1.73 1.60 10.20
N ALA A 37 2.63 1.97 9.27
CA ALA A 37 2.24 2.29 7.89
C ALA A 37 1.57 1.08 7.22
N CYS A 38 2.16 -0.10 7.35
CA CYS A 38 1.56 -1.33 6.81
C CYS A 38 0.19 -1.61 7.42
N GLU A 39 0.05 -1.43 8.72
CA GLU A 39 -1.24 -1.59 9.40
C GLU A 39 -2.30 -0.65 8.82
N ALA A 40 -1.92 0.61 8.57
CA ALA A 40 -2.83 1.60 7.99
C ALA A 40 -3.21 1.23 6.55
N PHE A 41 -2.26 0.78 5.74
CA PHE A 41 -2.57 0.33 4.38
C PHE A 41 -3.47 -0.91 4.39
N HIS A 42 -3.25 -1.85 5.29
CA HIS A 42 -4.14 -3.00 5.44
C HIS A 42 -5.54 -2.57 5.90
N ALA A 43 -5.63 -1.60 6.80
CA ALA A 43 -6.92 -1.05 7.20
C ALA A 43 -7.66 -0.42 6.01
N SER A 44 -6.94 0.28 5.14
CA SER A 44 -7.50 0.81 3.90
C SER A 44 -8.04 -0.31 3.01
N LEU A 45 -7.27 -1.39 2.84
CA LEU A 45 -7.67 -2.55 2.03
C LEU A 45 -8.87 -3.29 2.59
N GLN A 46 -9.04 -3.29 3.92
CA GLN A 46 -10.24 -3.86 4.54
C GLN A 46 -11.50 -3.10 4.18
N ARG A 47 -11.41 -1.81 3.89
CA ARG A 47 -12.54 -0.97 3.47
C ARG A 47 -12.79 -1.06 1.97
N ASP A 48 -11.72 -1.20 1.18
CA ASP A 48 -11.79 -1.40 -0.27
C ASP A 48 -10.58 -2.21 -0.70
N GLU A 49 -10.78 -3.45 -1.09
CA GLU A 49 -9.70 -4.35 -1.48
C GLU A 49 -9.13 -4.04 -2.87
N ASN A 50 -9.84 -3.23 -3.68
CA ASN A 50 -9.43 -2.91 -5.05
C ASN A 50 -8.59 -1.64 -5.10
N GLN A 51 -7.50 -1.63 -4.35
CA GLN A 51 -6.55 -0.51 -4.27
C GLN A 51 -5.15 -1.00 -4.63
N PRO A 52 -4.81 -1.06 -5.93
CA PRO A 52 -3.48 -1.55 -6.34
C PRO A 52 -2.33 -0.80 -5.68
N TYR A 53 -2.47 0.51 -5.50
CA TYR A 53 -1.39 1.31 -4.92
C TYR A 53 -1.20 1.08 -3.42
N ALA A 54 -2.22 0.63 -2.70
CA ALA A 54 -2.03 0.22 -1.30
C ALA A 54 -1.12 -1.01 -1.25
N TRP A 55 -1.34 -1.98 -2.14
CA TRP A 55 -0.47 -3.14 -2.26
C TRP A 55 0.94 -2.75 -2.69
N PHE A 56 1.06 -1.77 -3.60
CA PHE A 56 2.35 -1.25 -4.03
C PHE A 56 3.15 -0.71 -2.84
N GLN A 57 2.54 0.09 -2.00
CA GLN A 57 3.17 0.65 -0.81
C GLN A 57 3.61 -0.44 0.16
N ILE A 58 2.74 -1.41 0.43
CA ILE A 58 3.05 -2.53 1.32
C ILE A 58 4.25 -3.31 0.78
N ALA A 59 4.25 -3.62 -0.52
CA ALA A 59 5.34 -4.37 -1.14
C ALA A 59 6.68 -3.64 -1.02
N GLN A 60 6.69 -2.33 -1.26
CA GLN A 60 7.92 -1.55 -1.13
C GLN A 60 8.44 -1.53 0.31
N ILE A 61 7.55 -1.36 1.29
CA ILE A 61 7.95 -1.37 2.70
C ILE A 61 8.54 -2.73 3.09
N LEU A 62 7.87 -3.81 2.69
CA LEU A 62 8.34 -5.17 2.99
C LEU A 62 9.71 -5.44 2.36
N ALA A 63 9.92 -4.98 1.13
CA ALA A 63 11.22 -5.12 0.46
C ALA A 63 12.32 -4.33 1.18
N GLU A 64 12.02 -3.11 1.60
CA GLU A 64 12.97 -2.28 2.34
C GLU A 64 13.35 -2.91 3.68
N GLU A 65 12.45 -3.68 4.28
CA GLU A 65 12.68 -4.39 5.54
C GLU A 65 13.28 -5.78 5.34
N GLY A 66 13.64 -6.15 4.12
CA GLY A 66 14.28 -7.42 3.82
C GLY A 66 13.34 -8.61 3.75
N GLN A 67 12.03 -8.39 3.76
CA GLN A 67 11.02 -9.45 3.68
C GLN A 67 10.64 -9.68 2.22
N GLN A 68 11.58 -10.23 1.47
CA GLN A 68 11.50 -10.30 0.00
C GLN A 68 10.34 -11.16 -0.50
N SER A 69 10.14 -12.34 0.07
CA SER A 69 9.06 -13.23 -0.36
C SER A 69 7.69 -12.62 -0.12
N GLU A 70 7.51 -11.97 1.02
CA GLU A 70 6.27 -11.29 1.37
C GLU A 70 6.04 -10.07 0.48
N ALA A 71 7.11 -9.34 0.16
CA ALA A 71 7.05 -8.21 -0.76
C ALA A 71 6.57 -8.64 -2.15
N ILE A 72 7.10 -9.73 -2.66
CA ILE A 72 6.69 -10.27 -3.95
C ILE A 72 5.21 -10.67 -3.94
N ALA A 73 4.76 -11.34 -2.88
CA ALA A 73 3.36 -11.74 -2.75
C ALA A 73 2.44 -10.52 -2.75
N ALA A 74 2.80 -9.46 -2.02
CA ALA A 74 2.03 -8.21 -1.98
C ALA A 74 1.99 -7.53 -3.35
N ALA A 75 3.12 -7.46 -4.04
CA ALA A 75 3.19 -6.86 -5.37
C ALA A 75 2.35 -7.62 -6.39
N ARG A 76 2.36 -8.95 -6.34
CA ARG A 76 1.54 -9.79 -7.21
C ARG A 76 0.05 -9.61 -6.93
N GLU A 77 -0.34 -9.48 -5.66
CA GLU A 77 -1.73 -9.21 -5.31
C GLU A 77 -2.18 -7.85 -5.86
N GLY A 78 -1.33 -6.83 -5.72
CA GLY A 78 -1.61 -5.52 -6.31
C GLY A 78 -1.74 -5.58 -7.83
N LEU A 79 -0.88 -6.33 -8.50
CA LEU A 79 -0.93 -6.51 -9.94
C LEU A 79 -2.26 -7.17 -10.36
N LYS A 80 -2.67 -8.19 -9.63
CA LYS A 80 -3.95 -8.86 -9.86
C LYS A 80 -5.12 -7.88 -9.74
N ARG A 81 -5.10 -7.02 -8.72
CA ARG A 81 -6.14 -6.01 -8.52
C ARG A 81 -6.13 -4.97 -9.63
N ALA A 82 -4.96 -4.51 -10.04
CA ALA A 82 -4.83 -3.54 -11.12
C ALA A 82 -5.36 -4.10 -12.44
N THR A 83 -5.05 -5.36 -12.73
CA THR A 83 -5.52 -6.03 -13.94
C THR A 83 -7.05 -6.18 -13.92
N SER A 84 -7.62 -6.63 -12.80
CA SER A 84 -9.05 -6.87 -12.71
C SER A 84 -9.87 -5.58 -12.72
N THR A 85 -9.31 -4.47 -12.25
CA THR A 85 -9.98 -3.17 -12.29
C THR A 85 -9.72 -2.38 -13.58
N GLY A 86 -8.88 -2.89 -14.45
CA GLY A 86 -8.58 -2.26 -15.72
C GLY A 86 -7.75 -1.00 -15.60
N ASP A 87 -6.76 -0.98 -14.69
CA ASP A 87 -5.86 0.14 -14.48
C ASP A 87 -4.50 -0.15 -15.12
N PRO A 88 -4.26 0.29 -16.37
CA PRO A 88 -3.02 -0.04 -17.07
C PRO A 88 -1.77 0.61 -16.45
N GLN A 89 -1.90 1.79 -15.86
CA GLN A 89 -0.78 2.44 -15.21
C GLN A 89 -0.34 1.65 -13.98
N ALA A 90 -1.28 1.30 -13.12
CA ALA A 90 -0.97 0.50 -11.93
C ALA A 90 -0.45 -0.88 -12.31
N SER A 91 -1.03 -1.51 -13.35
CA SER A 91 -0.54 -2.81 -13.84
C SER A 91 0.91 -2.73 -14.30
N GLY A 92 1.27 -1.67 -15.03
CA GLY A 92 2.63 -1.47 -15.50
C GLY A 92 3.61 -1.28 -14.35
N GLU A 93 3.26 -0.43 -13.39
CA GLU A 93 4.12 -0.15 -12.23
C GLU A 93 4.29 -1.37 -11.33
N LEU A 94 3.20 -2.09 -11.06
CA LEU A 94 3.24 -3.29 -10.23
C LEU A 94 3.94 -4.45 -10.94
N GLY A 95 3.74 -4.60 -12.25
CA GLY A 95 4.47 -5.59 -13.03
C GLY A 95 5.98 -5.35 -12.98
N ALA A 96 6.40 -4.09 -13.13
CA ALA A 96 7.81 -3.73 -13.02
C ALA A 96 8.35 -4.01 -11.62
N LEU A 97 7.57 -3.73 -10.58
CA LEU A 97 7.98 -4.01 -9.20
C LEU A 97 8.15 -5.51 -8.97
N VAL A 98 7.22 -6.33 -9.45
CA VAL A 98 7.33 -7.79 -9.35
C VAL A 98 8.63 -8.27 -10.01
N GLU A 99 8.91 -7.82 -11.23
CA GLU A 99 10.13 -8.18 -11.93
C GLU A 99 11.38 -7.79 -11.16
N GLN A 100 11.40 -6.56 -10.63
CA GLN A 100 12.53 -6.08 -9.84
C GLN A 100 12.74 -6.93 -8.60
N LEU A 101 11.68 -7.19 -7.84
CA LEU A 101 11.79 -7.95 -6.59
C LEU A 101 12.20 -9.40 -6.85
N GLU A 102 11.69 -10.02 -7.90
CA GLU A 102 12.09 -11.38 -8.27
C GLU A 102 13.53 -11.43 -8.74
N GLY A 103 13.99 -10.39 -9.43
CA GLY A 103 15.37 -10.29 -9.90
C GLY A 103 16.36 -10.09 -8.74
N ASP A 104 15.90 -9.57 -7.62
CA ASP A 104 16.74 -9.33 -6.43
C ASP A 104 16.89 -10.56 -5.51
N LEU A 105 16.22 -11.67 -5.84
CA LEU A 105 16.31 -12.90 -5.06
C LEU A 105 17.67 -13.60 -5.18
#